data_5e777a87f85a1e5dd5e301cd344d5b6d
#
_entry.id   5e777a87f85a1e5dd5e301cd344d5b6d
#
_cell.length_a   1.000
_cell.length_b   1.000
_cell.length_c   1.000
_cell.angle_alpha   90.00
_cell.angle_beta   90.00
_cell.angle_gamma   90.00
#
_symmetry.space_group_name_H-M   'P 1'
#
loop_
_entity.id
_entity.type
_entity.pdbx_description
1 polymer ?
#
loop_
_entity_poly.entity_id
_entity_poly.type
_entity_poly.pdbx_seq_one_letter_code
_entity_poly.pdbx_strand_id
1 'polypeptide(L)' 'MRVVIDRIEDGVASVELENGKIINAPAELFADCKEGDVVYITPNVEQTLAKKTEIAIDVSSLFDN' A
#
# COMPACT_ATOMS: atom_id res chain seq x y z
N MET A 1 -7.40 0.43 6.93
CA MET A 1 -8.04 1.56 6.23
C MET A 1 -8.81 1.04 5.03
N ARG A 2 -10.04 1.43 4.91
CA ARG A 2 -10.87 1.05 3.77
C ARG A 2 -10.82 2.16 2.71
N VAL A 3 -10.59 1.78 1.47
CA VAL A 3 -10.62 2.72 0.36
C VAL A 3 -11.51 2.15 -0.74
N VAL A 4 -12.09 3.03 -1.53
CA VAL A 4 -12.94 2.64 -2.65
C VAL A 4 -12.29 3.14 -3.92
N ILE A 5 -12.17 2.27 -4.91
CA ILE A 5 -11.59 2.66 -6.18
C ILE A 5 -12.64 3.43 -6.97
N ASP A 6 -12.41 4.71 -7.13
CA ASP A 6 -13.35 5.58 -7.83
C ASP A 6 -13.18 5.48 -9.34
N ARG A 7 -11.94 5.49 -9.80
CA ARG A 7 -11.65 5.52 -11.22
C ARG A 7 -10.25 5.00 -11.49
N ILE A 8 -10.07 4.34 -12.62
CA ILE A 8 -8.75 3.91 -13.09
C ILE A 8 -8.61 4.41 -14.52
N GLU A 9 -7.62 5.26 -14.74
CA GLU A 9 -7.36 5.87 -16.05
C GLU A 9 -5.88 6.09 -16.23
N ASP A 10 -5.35 5.72 -17.40
CA ASP A 10 -3.98 6.05 -17.76
C ASP A 10 -2.94 5.64 -16.72
N GLY A 11 -3.14 4.47 -16.13
CA GLY A 11 -2.21 3.94 -15.15
C GLY A 11 -2.33 4.58 -13.78
N VAL A 12 -3.38 5.37 -13.55
CA VAL A 12 -3.62 6.03 -12.27
C VAL A 12 -4.96 5.61 -11.70
N ALA A 13 -4.97 5.26 -10.44
CA ALA A 13 -6.19 4.93 -9.73
C ALA A 13 -6.54 6.09 -8.78
N SER A 14 -7.75 6.60 -8.91
CA SER A 14 -8.26 7.58 -7.96
C SER A 14 -9.03 6.81 -6.91
N VAL A 15 -8.65 6.96 -5.66
CA VAL A 15 -9.28 6.22 -4.58
C VAL A 15 -9.83 7.16 -3.54
N GLU A 16 -10.97 6.80 -3.00
CA GLU A 16 -11.62 7.59 -1.96
C GLU A 16 -11.35 6.96 -0.61
N LEU A 17 -10.82 7.76 0.29
CA LEU A 17 -10.49 7.32 1.63
C LEU A 17 -11.70 7.39 2.54
N GLU A 18 -11.58 6.83 3.74
CA GLU A 18 -12.68 6.80 4.70
C GLU A 18 -13.18 8.19 5.08
N ASN A 19 -12.29 9.17 5.03
CA ASN A 19 -12.67 10.55 5.37
C ASN A 19 -13.25 11.31 4.17
N GLY A 20 -13.47 10.63 3.06
CA GLY A 20 -14.03 11.27 1.87
C GLY A 20 -12.99 11.91 0.96
N LYS A 21 -11.74 11.91 1.36
CA LYS A 21 -10.68 12.49 0.54
C LYS A 21 -10.34 11.57 -0.61
N ILE A 22 -10.11 12.14 -1.79
CA ILE A 22 -9.73 11.38 -2.97
C ILE A 22 -8.27 11.63 -3.26
N ILE A 23 -7.52 10.56 -3.44
CA ILE A 23 -6.11 10.66 -3.77
C ILE A 23 -5.82 9.81 -5.00
N ASN A 24 -4.72 10.11 -5.65
CA ASN A 24 -4.28 9.36 -6.83
C ASN A 24 -3.13 8.43 -6.43
N ALA A 25 -3.16 7.24 -6.98
CA ALA A 25 -2.11 6.26 -6.72
C ALA A 25 -1.83 5.50 -8.01
N PRO A 26 -0.63 4.91 -8.15
CA PRO A 26 -0.37 4.09 -9.32
C PRO A 26 -1.36 2.93 -9.40
N ALA A 27 -1.93 2.71 -10.57
CA ALA A 27 -2.90 1.64 -10.75
C ALA A 27 -2.29 0.27 -10.47
N GLU A 28 -0.98 0.15 -10.57
CA GLU A 28 -0.28 -1.10 -10.30
C GLU A 28 -0.54 -1.62 -8.88
N LEU A 29 -0.77 -0.71 -7.94
CA LEU A 29 -1.06 -1.11 -6.57
C LEU A 29 -2.39 -1.86 -6.46
N PHE A 30 -3.26 -1.68 -7.44
CA PHE A 30 -4.59 -2.27 -7.44
C PHE A 30 -4.82 -3.11 -8.69
N ALA A 31 -3.78 -3.87 -9.10
CA ALA A 31 -3.79 -4.56 -10.37
C ALA A 31 -4.95 -5.53 -10.54
N ASP A 32 -5.41 -6.14 -9.45
CA ASP A 32 -6.51 -7.09 -9.52
C ASP A 32 -7.85 -6.46 -9.18
N CYS A 33 -7.91 -5.14 -9.14
CA CYS A 33 -9.11 -4.43 -8.75
C CYS A 33 -9.65 -3.62 -9.93
N LYS A 34 -10.90 -3.19 -9.79
CA LYS A 34 -11.53 -2.38 -10.80
C LYS A 34 -12.36 -1.30 -10.14
N GLU A 35 -12.86 -0.39 -10.95
CA GLU A 35 -13.67 0.72 -10.45
C GLU A 35 -14.86 0.19 -9.65
N GLY A 36 -15.07 0.79 -8.49
CA GLY A 36 -16.12 0.40 -7.59
C GLY A 36 -15.69 -0.62 -6.54
N ASP A 37 -14.54 -1.23 -6.70
CA ASP A 37 -14.08 -2.21 -5.71
C ASP A 37 -13.70 -1.54 -4.40
N VAL A 38 -13.96 -2.25 -3.32
CA VAL A 38 -13.58 -1.81 -1.98
C VAL A 38 -12.31 -2.58 -1.59
N VAL A 39 -11.30 -1.84 -1.19
CA VAL A 39 -10.01 -2.43 -0.83
C VAL A 39 -9.66 -2.07 0.60
N TYR A 40 -9.17 -3.05 1.34
CA TYR A 40 -8.71 -2.83 2.71
C TYR A 40 -7.19 -2.83 2.72
N ILE A 41 -6.63 -1.77 3.26
CA ILE A 41 -5.19 -1.63 3.37
C ILE A 41 -4.84 -1.72 4.85
N THR A 42 -4.15 -2.79 5.22
CA THR A 42 -3.73 -2.99 6.60
C THR A 42 -2.29 -3.48 6.62
N PRO A 43 -1.53 -3.12 7.64
CA PRO A 43 -0.17 -3.62 7.75
C PRO A 43 -0.17 -5.10 8.06
N ASN A 44 0.79 -5.81 7.53
CA ASN A 44 1.03 -7.19 7.91
C ASN A 44 2.12 -7.16 8.97
N VAL A 45 1.73 -7.30 10.21
CA VAL A 45 2.64 -7.11 11.33
C VAL A 45 3.82 -8.09 11.32
N GLU A 46 3.52 -9.35 11.04
CA GLU A 46 4.56 -10.36 10.99
C GLU A 46 5.61 -10.06 9.92
N GLN A 47 5.15 -9.76 8.73
CA GLN A 47 6.07 -9.46 7.65
C GLN A 47 6.79 -8.14 7.85
N THR A 48 6.12 -7.19 8.48
CA THR A 48 6.76 -5.92 8.80
C THR A 48 7.92 -6.14 9.77
N LEU A 49 7.71 -6.95 10.79
CA LEU A 49 8.76 -7.25 11.75
C LEU A 49 9.90 -8.02 11.11
N ALA A 50 9.57 -9.00 10.26
CA ALA A 50 10.60 -9.78 9.58
C ALA A 50 11.43 -8.88 8.65
N LYS A 51 10.76 -7.97 7.95
CA LYS A 51 11.45 -7.06 7.06
C LYS A 51 12.38 -6.14 7.82
N LYS A 52 11.93 -5.63 8.95
CA LYS A 52 12.77 -4.77 9.77
C LYS A 52 13.97 -5.54 10.32
N THR A 53 13.74 -6.80 10.66
CA THR A 53 14.83 -7.65 11.15
C THR A 53 15.86 -7.85 10.06
N GLU A 54 15.40 -8.13 8.85
CA GLU A 54 16.30 -8.27 7.72
C GLU A 54 17.14 -7.02 7.50
N ILE A 55 16.47 -5.89 7.52
CA ILE A 55 17.16 -4.62 7.35
C ILE A 55 18.18 -4.41 8.44
N ALA A 56 17.82 -4.72 9.67
CA ALA A 56 18.73 -4.58 10.79
C ALA A 56 19.96 -5.46 10.62
N ILE A 57 19.76 -6.67 10.15
CA ILE A 57 20.87 -7.59 9.92
C ILE A 57 21.77 -7.05 8.83
N ASP A 58 21.19 -6.64 7.72
CA ASP A 58 21.95 -6.08 6.62
C ASP A 58 22.71 -4.86 7.06
N VAL A 59 22.07 -4.06 7.82
CA VAL A 59 22.62 -2.80 8.23
C VAL A 59 23.61 -2.98 9.36
N SER A 60 23.40 -3.99 10.20
CA SER A 60 24.34 -4.23 11.26
C SER A 60 25.70 -4.57 10.69
N SER A 61 25.71 -5.04 9.47
CA SER A 61 26.99 -5.20 8.81
C SER A 61 27.51 -3.86 8.35
N LEU A 62 26.65 -2.87 8.41
CA LEU A 62 27.00 -1.52 8.04
C LEU A 62 27.02 -0.64 9.25
N PHE A 63 26.07 -0.83 10.05
CA PHE A 63 25.89 -0.08 11.23
C PHE A 63 25.24 -0.94 12.22
N ASP A 64 24.82 -1.54 12.32
CA ASP A 64 24.29 -2.16 12.95
C ASP A 64 23.70 -2.49 13.20
N ASN A 65 23.50 -2.56 13.27
CA ASN A 65 22.89 -2.63 13.32
C ASN A 65 22.92 -2.62 13.43
#